data_e9adca929ab654afb8dccf91835efaaf
#
_entry.id   e9adca929ab654afb8dccf91835efaaf
#
_cell.length_a   1.000
_cell.length_b   1.000
_cell.length_c   1.000
_cell.angle_alpha   90.00
_cell.angle_beta   90.00
_cell.angle_gamma   90.00
#
_symmetry.space_group_name_H-M   'P 1'
#
loop_
_entity.id
_entity.type
_entity.pdbx_description
1 polymer ?
#
loop_
_entity_poly.entity_id
_entity_poly.type
_entity_poly.pdbx_seq_one_letter_code
_entity_poly.pdbx_strand_id
1 'polypeptide(L)'
;MTITRDCAGVRHPGGVLSAFSLYFAEGTENSVFDGWFAAIGCRPRTSKKLAGYTSWYNRYEAITEQDVRNDLAGCCDLMHPGDLFQIDDGWEPHVGDWTKPDIEKFPGGMKALSDTIHESGFMSGLWLAPFVCTEKSSVFRNHPDWLLKVEGKPWKCGCNWGGFYALDIDVPAVQEYLAGVFDRLFTKWNFDLVKLDFLYAAAPFGTADESRAGRMYRAMELLRKWCGDKLILGCGVPLMPAFGLVDYCRIGCDVSLDWDDVLYMRAFHRERVSTRHSLDNTLYRRQLSGRAFGNDPDVFFLRKENCKLTPAQKKQLAETNAQYGQVLLISDDPSSYTEEMRREYERVRGMWDKEL
;
A
#
# COMPACT_ATOMS: atom_id res chain seq x y z
N MET A 1 -1.70 31.83 -7.46
CA MET A 1 -1.86 30.36 -7.50
C MET A 1 -1.48 29.88 -8.89
N THR A 2 -0.63 28.88 -9.00
CA THR A 2 -0.26 28.27 -10.30
C THR A 2 -0.85 26.87 -10.35
N ILE A 3 -1.51 26.51 -11.45
CA ILE A 3 -2.05 25.16 -11.68
C ILE A 3 -1.29 24.59 -12.88
N THR A 4 -0.75 23.39 -12.73
CA THR A 4 0.10 22.77 -13.75
C THR A 4 -0.48 21.39 -14.12
N ARG A 5 -0.55 21.09 -15.42
CA ARG A 5 -0.80 19.75 -15.95
C ARG A 5 0.46 19.27 -16.66
N ASP A 6 0.95 18.11 -16.27
CA ASP A 6 2.04 17.44 -16.97
C ASP A 6 1.52 16.80 -18.26
N CYS A 7 1.95 17.35 -19.40
CA CYS A 7 1.67 16.83 -20.72
C CYS A 7 2.99 16.56 -21.49
N ALA A 8 4.11 16.43 -20.78
CA ALA A 8 5.40 16.22 -21.39
C ALA A 8 5.43 14.96 -22.27
N GLY A 9 5.87 15.12 -23.51
CA GLY A 9 5.96 14.04 -24.50
C GLY A 9 4.66 13.67 -25.20
N VAL A 10 3.49 14.16 -24.76
CA VAL A 10 2.21 13.85 -25.41
C VAL A 10 2.06 14.65 -26.70
N ARG A 11 1.77 13.97 -27.81
CA ARG A 11 1.42 14.61 -29.08
C ARG A 11 0.02 15.18 -28.99
N HIS A 12 -0.12 16.44 -29.41
CA HIS A 12 -1.43 17.06 -29.57
C HIS A 12 -1.75 17.23 -31.05
N PRO A 13 -2.85 16.67 -31.58
CA PRO A 13 -3.13 16.67 -33.02
C PRO A 13 -3.56 18.04 -33.58
N GLY A 14 -3.39 19.10 -32.80
CA GLY A 14 -3.85 20.44 -33.14
C GLY A 14 -5.24 20.74 -32.55
N GLY A 15 -5.64 22.01 -32.56
CA GLY A 15 -6.92 22.44 -32.03
C GLY A 15 -6.87 22.86 -30.56
N VAL A 16 -7.93 22.58 -29.79
CA VAL A 16 -8.07 23.00 -28.40
C VAL A 16 -7.60 21.91 -27.45
N LEU A 17 -6.64 22.22 -26.59
CA LEU A 17 -6.24 21.38 -25.47
C LEU A 17 -7.04 21.76 -24.21
N SER A 18 -7.92 20.88 -23.73
CA SER A 18 -8.52 21.03 -22.41
C SER A 18 -7.47 20.65 -21.35
N ALA A 19 -6.90 21.64 -20.67
CA ALA A 19 -5.85 21.39 -19.68
C ALA A 19 -6.43 20.81 -18.37
N PHE A 20 -7.49 21.43 -17.82
CA PHE A 20 -8.17 21.03 -16.59
C PHE A 20 -9.53 21.70 -16.47
N SER A 21 -10.37 21.17 -15.58
CA SER A 21 -11.57 21.83 -15.09
C SER A 21 -11.33 22.38 -13.70
N LEU A 22 -11.93 23.53 -13.37
CA LEU A 22 -11.86 24.13 -12.05
C LEU A 22 -13.19 23.99 -11.35
N TYR A 23 -13.13 23.60 -10.08
CA TYR A 23 -14.26 23.59 -9.18
C TYR A 23 -14.09 24.70 -8.15
N PHE A 24 -15.10 25.56 -8.02
CA PHE A 24 -15.14 26.62 -7.03
C PHE A 24 -16.31 26.37 -6.11
N ALA A 25 -16.07 26.42 -4.81
CA ALA A 25 -17.11 26.29 -3.80
C ALA A 25 -16.75 27.13 -2.57
N GLU A 26 -17.78 27.51 -1.83
CA GLU A 26 -17.69 28.15 -0.54
C GLU A 26 -18.51 27.35 0.48
N GLY A 27 -17.98 27.21 1.70
CA GLY A 27 -18.65 26.45 2.74
C GLY A 27 -17.66 25.92 3.79
N THR A 28 -18.12 24.96 4.57
CA THR A 28 -17.24 24.21 5.48
C THR A 28 -16.27 23.33 4.69
N GLU A 29 -15.14 22.96 5.30
CA GLU A 29 -14.16 22.06 4.67
C GLU A 29 -14.85 20.80 4.14
N ASN A 30 -15.70 20.15 4.95
CA ASN A 30 -16.42 18.94 4.53
C ASN A 30 -17.32 19.18 3.33
N SER A 31 -18.17 20.23 3.36
CA SER A 31 -19.10 20.49 2.26
C SER A 31 -18.40 20.81 0.92
N VAL A 32 -17.25 21.49 0.98
CA VAL A 32 -16.44 21.77 -0.22
C VAL A 32 -15.86 20.50 -0.81
N PHE A 33 -15.30 19.61 0.02
CA PHE A 33 -14.78 18.34 -0.45
C PHE A 33 -15.90 17.39 -0.93
N ASP A 34 -17.01 17.30 -0.22
CA ASP A 34 -18.19 16.51 -0.66
C ASP A 34 -18.66 16.95 -2.04
N GLY A 35 -18.79 18.26 -2.24
CA GLY A 35 -19.17 18.83 -3.53
C GLY A 35 -18.13 18.54 -4.64
N TRP A 36 -16.85 18.64 -4.32
CA TRP A 36 -15.79 18.32 -5.29
C TRP A 36 -15.79 16.86 -5.71
N PHE A 37 -15.85 15.94 -4.75
CA PHE A 37 -15.89 14.50 -5.06
C PHE A 37 -17.15 14.12 -5.84
N ALA A 38 -18.30 14.74 -5.53
CA ALA A 38 -19.52 14.58 -6.32
C ALA A 38 -19.35 15.12 -7.76
N ALA A 39 -18.71 16.28 -7.92
CA ALA A 39 -18.50 16.91 -9.23
C ALA A 39 -17.57 16.09 -10.14
N ILE A 40 -16.56 15.42 -9.59
CA ILE A 40 -15.69 14.52 -10.36
C ILE A 40 -16.24 13.10 -10.48
N GLY A 41 -17.43 12.81 -9.92
CA GLY A 41 -18.06 11.49 -9.97
C GLY A 41 -17.33 10.40 -9.18
N CYS A 42 -16.46 10.77 -8.25
CA CYS A 42 -15.72 9.82 -7.44
C CYS A 42 -16.56 9.34 -6.24
N ARG A 43 -16.51 8.04 -5.98
CA ARG A 43 -17.10 7.41 -4.79
C ARG A 43 -16.12 6.38 -4.23
N PRO A 44 -16.01 6.26 -2.90
CA PRO A 44 -15.20 5.21 -2.29
C PRO A 44 -15.81 3.84 -2.59
N ARG A 45 -14.98 2.85 -2.72
CA ARG A 45 -15.43 1.46 -2.93
C ARG A 45 -15.97 0.82 -1.66
N THR A 46 -15.48 1.26 -0.51
CA THR A 46 -15.91 0.76 0.79
C THR A 46 -16.03 1.89 1.81
N SER A 47 -17.00 1.75 2.71
CA SER A 47 -17.11 2.54 3.95
C SER A 47 -16.67 1.74 5.17
N LYS A 48 -16.31 0.45 5.01
CA LYS A 48 -15.91 -0.40 6.12
C LYS A 48 -14.57 0.03 6.68
N LYS A 49 -14.46 0.02 7.99
CA LYS A 49 -13.21 0.15 8.71
C LYS A 49 -12.41 -1.15 8.62
N LEU A 50 -11.09 -1.05 8.66
CA LEU A 50 -10.19 -2.19 8.60
C LEU A 50 -9.13 -2.07 9.70
N ALA A 51 -9.22 -2.88 10.73
CA ALA A 51 -8.17 -3.00 11.72
C ALA A 51 -7.38 -4.29 11.52
N GLY A 52 -6.18 -4.38 12.10
CA GLY A 52 -5.41 -5.61 12.01
C GLY A 52 -3.93 -5.47 12.29
N TYR A 53 -3.23 -6.47 11.78
CA TYR A 53 -1.79 -6.65 11.87
C TYR A 53 -1.16 -6.69 10.49
N THR A 54 0.05 -6.13 10.37
CA THR A 54 0.95 -6.32 9.21
C THR A 54 2.35 -6.66 9.68
N SER A 55 3.03 -7.57 8.99
CA SER A 55 4.31 -8.13 9.46
C SER A 55 5.52 -7.22 9.22
N TRP A 56 5.41 -6.13 8.42
CA TRP A 56 6.56 -5.38 7.93
C TRP A 56 7.52 -4.92 9.04
N TYR A 57 7.11 -4.05 9.94
CA TYR A 57 8.00 -3.48 10.96
C TYR A 57 8.38 -4.48 12.07
N ASN A 58 7.71 -5.63 12.14
CA ASN A 58 8.03 -6.70 13.07
C ASN A 58 9.11 -7.64 12.50
N ARG A 59 9.01 -8.01 11.22
CA ARG A 59 9.82 -9.08 10.61
C ARG A 59 10.68 -8.61 9.44
N TYR A 60 10.26 -7.55 8.72
CA TYR A 60 10.86 -7.13 7.46
C TYR A 60 10.99 -8.32 6.47
N GLU A 61 11.90 -8.24 5.53
CA GLU A 61 12.15 -9.29 4.52
C GLU A 61 12.63 -10.64 5.12
N ALA A 62 12.98 -10.68 6.41
CA ALA A 62 13.45 -11.92 7.07
C ALA A 62 12.30 -12.86 7.49
N ILE A 63 11.05 -12.47 7.29
CA ILE A 63 9.86 -13.23 7.67
C ILE A 63 9.89 -14.68 7.14
N THR A 64 9.43 -15.61 7.99
CA THR A 64 9.28 -17.03 7.68
C THR A 64 7.88 -17.53 8.00
N GLU A 65 7.51 -18.70 7.50
CA GLU A 65 6.25 -19.37 7.85
C GLU A 65 6.09 -19.52 9.38
N GLN A 66 7.16 -19.84 10.08
CA GLN A 66 7.12 -19.99 11.54
C GLN A 66 6.86 -18.65 12.23
N ASP A 67 7.42 -17.55 11.73
CA ASP A 67 7.15 -16.21 12.25
C ASP A 67 5.69 -15.85 12.06
N VAL A 68 5.12 -16.11 10.87
CA VAL A 68 3.70 -15.90 10.58
C VAL A 68 2.81 -16.65 11.56
N ARG A 69 3.12 -17.92 11.85
CA ARG A 69 2.35 -18.74 12.81
C ARG A 69 2.46 -18.22 14.23
N ASN A 70 3.65 -17.79 14.64
CA ASN A 70 3.88 -17.22 15.97
C ASN A 70 3.12 -15.88 16.15
N ASP A 71 3.23 -14.98 15.14
CA ASP A 71 2.56 -13.69 15.18
C ASP A 71 1.03 -13.86 15.16
N LEU A 72 0.53 -14.81 14.36
CA LEU A 72 -0.89 -15.15 14.30
C LEU A 72 -1.42 -15.64 15.66
N ALA A 73 -0.67 -16.52 16.34
CA ALA A 73 -1.03 -16.97 17.68
C ALA A 73 -1.11 -15.81 18.67
N GLY A 74 -0.16 -14.85 18.63
CA GLY A 74 -0.21 -13.64 19.45
C GLY A 74 -1.38 -12.71 19.10
N CYS A 75 -1.76 -12.64 17.82
CA CYS A 75 -2.90 -11.85 17.35
C CYS A 75 -4.24 -12.44 17.84
N CYS A 76 -4.37 -13.76 17.99
CA CYS A 76 -5.60 -14.39 18.50
C CYS A 76 -6.00 -13.91 19.90
N ASP A 77 -5.04 -13.50 20.70
CA ASP A 77 -5.27 -12.98 22.07
C ASP A 77 -5.53 -11.46 22.09
N LEU A 78 -5.41 -10.77 20.95
CA LEU A 78 -5.43 -9.31 20.87
C LEU A 78 -6.47 -8.77 19.89
N MET A 79 -6.62 -9.38 18.73
CA MET A 79 -7.42 -8.88 17.62
C MET A 79 -8.84 -9.44 17.67
N HIS A 80 -9.74 -8.78 16.95
CA HIS A 80 -11.15 -9.19 16.88
C HIS A 80 -11.43 -10.02 15.62
N PRO A 81 -12.43 -10.92 15.65
CA PRO A 81 -12.85 -11.67 14.47
C PRO A 81 -13.18 -10.73 13.29
N GLY A 82 -12.66 -11.06 12.12
CA GLY A 82 -12.80 -10.25 10.91
C GLY A 82 -11.73 -9.17 10.72
N ASP A 83 -10.82 -8.97 11.69
CA ASP A 83 -9.64 -8.11 11.49
C ASP A 83 -8.69 -8.70 10.43
N LEU A 84 -7.83 -7.87 9.87
CA LEU A 84 -6.85 -8.25 8.86
C LEU A 84 -5.59 -8.81 9.49
N PHE A 85 -5.13 -9.97 9.03
CA PHE A 85 -3.77 -10.43 9.23
C PHE A 85 -3.03 -10.41 7.88
N GLN A 86 -2.08 -9.50 7.72
CA GLN A 86 -1.36 -9.27 6.47
C GLN A 86 0.10 -9.73 6.56
N ILE A 87 0.50 -10.58 5.62
CA ILE A 87 1.89 -10.95 5.35
C ILE A 87 2.45 -9.91 4.39
N ASP A 88 3.49 -9.18 4.83
CA ASP A 88 4.15 -8.14 4.04
C ASP A 88 5.32 -8.72 3.21
N ASP A 89 6.19 -7.86 2.63
CA ASP A 89 7.34 -8.21 1.80
C ASP A 89 8.24 -9.30 2.45
N GLY A 90 8.76 -10.18 1.64
CA GLY A 90 9.71 -11.23 2.01
C GLY A 90 9.17 -12.65 1.93
N TRP A 91 7.94 -12.87 1.49
CA TRP A 91 7.40 -14.22 1.27
C TRP A 91 7.82 -14.83 -0.08
N GLU A 92 8.10 -14.00 -1.06
CA GLU A 92 8.49 -14.39 -2.41
C GLU A 92 10.01 -14.67 -2.50
N PRO A 93 10.47 -15.47 -3.48
CA PRO A 93 11.91 -15.71 -3.69
C PRO A 93 12.68 -14.45 -4.08
N HIS A 94 12.07 -13.63 -4.94
CA HIS A 94 12.58 -12.33 -5.39
C HIS A 94 11.42 -11.48 -5.86
N VAL A 95 11.47 -10.19 -5.60
CA VAL A 95 10.50 -9.21 -6.12
C VAL A 95 10.39 -9.33 -7.64
N GLY A 96 9.18 -9.64 -8.11
CA GLY A 96 8.87 -9.98 -9.50
C GLY A 96 8.42 -11.44 -9.68
N ASP A 97 8.80 -12.36 -8.80
CA ASP A 97 8.48 -13.79 -8.87
C ASP A 97 7.24 -14.13 -8.01
N TRP A 98 6.08 -13.65 -8.39
CA TRP A 98 4.84 -13.67 -7.59
C TRP A 98 4.05 -14.98 -7.64
N THR A 99 4.50 -15.98 -8.41
CA THR A 99 3.72 -17.20 -8.65
C THR A 99 3.97 -18.33 -7.67
N LYS A 100 4.97 -18.20 -6.80
CA LYS A 100 5.36 -19.17 -5.79
C LYS A 100 6.04 -18.47 -4.61
N PRO A 101 5.89 -18.98 -3.38
CA PRO A 101 6.68 -18.49 -2.25
C PRO A 101 8.14 -18.94 -2.33
N ASP A 102 8.98 -18.31 -1.52
CA ASP A 102 10.29 -18.84 -1.16
C ASP A 102 10.09 -20.15 -0.37
N ILE A 103 10.43 -21.27 -0.96
CA ILE A 103 10.16 -22.60 -0.39
C ILE A 103 11.01 -22.90 0.87
N GLU A 104 12.15 -22.24 1.03
CA GLU A 104 12.98 -22.40 2.23
C GLU A 104 12.35 -21.67 3.41
N LYS A 105 11.74 -20.51 3.18
CA LYS A 105 11.07 -19.70 4.19
C LYS A 105 9.63 -20.14 4.44
N PHE A 106 8.92 -20.58 3.40
CA PHE A 106 7.50 -20.94 3.41
C PHE A 106 7.24 -22.34 2.83
N PRO A 107 7.76 -23.40 3.49
CA PRO A 107 7.66 -24.77 2.97
C PRO A 107 6.24 -25.31 2.87
N GLY A 108 5.31 -24.84 3.72
CA GLY A 108 3.89 -25.21 3.69
C GLY A 108 3.08 -24.50 2.61
N GLY A 109 3.64 -23.42 2.03
CA GLY A 109 3.02 -22.64 0.96
C GLY A 109 1.94 -21.67 1.44
N MET A 110 1.62 -20.70 0.56
CA MET A 110 0.75 -19.56 0.91
C MET A 110 -0.72 -19.93 1.14
N LYS A 111 -1.19 -20.99 0.47
CA LYS A 111 -2.58 -21.44 0.70
C LYS A 111 -2.80 -21.94 2.13
N ALA A 112 -1.89 -22.78 2.63
CA ALA A 112 -1.99 -23.31 3.98
C ALA A 112 -1.96 -22.18 5.03
N LEU A 113 -1.17 -21.13 4.80
CA LEU A 113 -1.13 -19.97 5.68
C LEU A 113 -2.44 -19.16 5.61
N SER A 114 -2.96 -18.89 4.42
CA SER A 114 -4.24 -18.21 4.27
C SER A 114 -5.37 -18.97 4.96
N ASP A 115 -5.43 -20.30 4.78
CA ASP A 115 -6.41 -21.15 5.47
C ASP A 115 -6.25 -21.06 7.00
N THR A 116 -5.02 -21.11 7.52
CA THR A 116 -4.76 -20.98 8.98
C THR A 116 -5.20 -19.61 9.51
N ILE A 117 -4.98 -18.53 8.75
CA ILE A 117 -5.46 -17.18 9.11
C ILE A 117 -6.99 -17.16 9.19
N HIS A 118 -7.68 -17.75 8.21
CA HIS A 118 -9.14 -17.85 8.21
C HIS A 118 -9.67 -18.70 9.37
N GLU A 119 -9.04 -19.84 9.65
CA GLU A 119 -9.39 -20.70 10.80
C GLU A 119 -9.24 -19.96 12.13
N SER A 120 -8.34 -18.98 12.22
CA SER A 120 -8.18 -18.09 13.35
C SER A 120 -9.22 -16.97 13.40
N GLY A 121 -10.13 -16.87 12.43
CA GLY A 121 -11.20 -15.88 12.37
C GLY A 121 -10.82 -14.55 11.72
N PHE A 122 -9.67 -14.43 11.06
CA PHE A 122 -9.17 -13.21 10.45
C PHE A 122 -9.29 -13.23 8.94
N MET A 123 -9.31 -12.04 8.32
CA MET A 123 -9.10 -11.88 6.89
C MET A 123 -7.61 -12.03 6.57
N SER A 124 -7.28 -12.70 5.47
CA SER A 124 -5.90 -12.86 5.03
C SER A 124 -5.50 -11.78 4.02
N GLY A 125 -4.34 -11.15 4.26
CA GLY A 125 -3.75 -10.16 3.35
C GLY A 125 -2.35 -10.55 2.88
N LEU A 126 -2.00 -10.17 1.64
CA LEU A 126 -0.68 -10.41 1.06
C LEU A 126 -0.14 -9.16 0.36
N TRP A 127 1.15 -8.87 0.58
CA TRP A 127 1.85 -7.78 -0.08
C TRP A 127 2.42 -8.19 -1.43
N LEU A 128 2.39 -7.26 -2.41
CA LEU A 128 3.06 -7.37 -3.69
C LEU A 128 3.52 -5.99 -4.19
N ALA A 129 4.57 -5.99 -5.02
CA ALA A 129 4.96 -4.86 -5.86
C ALA A 129 4.79 -5.23 -7.35
N PRO A 130 3.56 -5.21 -7.89
CA PRO A 130 3.22 -5.91 -9.13
C PRO A 130 3.91 -5.35 -10.38
N PHE A 131 4.27 -4.08 -10.38
CA PHE A 131 4.84 -3.40 -11.56
C PHE A 131 6.35 -3.33 -11.57
N VAL A 132 7.03 -4.08 -10.68
CA VAL A 132 8.49 -4.07 -10.59
C VAL A 132 9.06 -5.48 -10.48
N CYS A 133 10.35 -5.59 -10.82
CA CYS A 133 11.14 -6.79 -10.61
C CYS A 133 12.60 -6.45 -10.31
N THR A 134 13.30 -7.35 -9.63
CA THR A 134 14.74 -7.26 -9.34
C THR A 134 15.55 -8.07 -10.35
N GLU A 135 16.83 -7.76 -10.51
CA GLU A 135 17.74 -8.52 -11.40
C GLU A 135 17.83 -10.00 -11.07
N LYS A 136 17.59 -10.37 -9.80
CA LYS A 136 17.62 -11.76 -9.34
C LYS A 136 16.35 -12.53 -9.70
N SER A 137 15.25 -11.86 -10.00
CA SER A 137 13.99 -12.53 -10.34
C SER A 137 14.08 -13.31 -11.67
N SER A 138 13.28 -14.34 -11.78
CA SER A 138 13.11 -15.09 -13.04
C SER A 138 12.46 -14.23 -14.11
N VAL A 139 11.56 -13.32 -13.70
CA VAL A 139 10.92 -12.35 -14.62
C VAL A 139 11.96 -11.48 -15.30
N PHE A 140 12.87 -10.86 -14.57
CA PHE A 140 13.92 -10.03 -15.18
C PHE A 140 14.83 -10.82 -16.11
N ARG A 141 15.26 -12.02 -15.69
CA ARG A 141 16.24 -12.83 -16.43
C ARG A 141 15.67 -13.48 -17.70
N ASN A 142 14.42 -13.93 -17.62
CA ASN A 142 13.82 -14.71 -18.72
C ASN A 142 12.99 -13.84 -19.68
N HIS A 143 12.60 -12.64 -19.26
CA HIS A 143 11.70 -11.76 -20.01
C HIS A 143 12.24 -10.32 -20.11
N PRO A 144 13.43 -10.11 -20.73
CA PRO A 144 14.00 -8.77 -20.87
C PRO A 144 13.17 -7.84 -21.80
N ASP A 145 12.25 -8.42 -22.55
CA ASP A 145 11.24 -7.73 -23.38
C ASP A 145 10.06 -7.19 -22.57
N TRP A 146 9.87 -7.63 -21.34
CA TRP A 146 8.83 -7.14 -20.42
C TRP A 146 9.23 -5.87 -19.68
N LEU A 147 10.53 -5.53 -19.70
CA LEU A 147 11.05 -4.40 -18.96
C LEU A 147 10.77 -3.08 -19.70
N LEU A 148 10.27 -2.10 -18.95
CA LEU A 148 10.19 -0.74 -19.46
C LEU A 148 11.59 -0.21 -19.76
N LYS A 149 11.80 0.33 -20.97
CA LYS A 149 13.12 0.75 -21.44
C LYS A 149 13.15 2.23 -21.79
N VAL A 150 14.26 2.86 -21.48
CA VAL A 150 14.62 4.20 -21.96
C VAL A 150 15.93 4.09 -22.73
N GLU A 151 15.96 4.58 -23.96
CA GLU A 151 17.13 4.47 -24.85
C GLU A 151 17.67 3.03 -24.95
N GLY A 152 16.74 2.05 -24.98
CA GLY A 152 17.06 0.62 -25.08
C GLY A 152 17.55 -0.04 -23.78
N LYS A 153 17.66 0.69 -22.67
CA LYS A 153 18.10 0.17 -21.36
C LYS A 153 16.91 0.03 -20.40
N PRO A 154 16.85 -1.04 -19.59
CA PRO A 154 15.84 -1.17 -18.55
C PRO A 154 15.80 0.02 -17.61
N TRP A 155 14.58 0.51 -17.30
CA TRP A 155 14.39 1.65 -16.41
C TRP A 155 14.46 1.23 -14.95
N LYS A 156 15.50 1.68 -14.24
CA LYS A 156 15.67 1.46 -12.81
C LYS A 156 14.84 2.46 -12.02
N CYS A 157 13.89 1.95 -11.23
CA CYS A 157 12.92 2.75 -10.48
C CYS A 157 13.40 3.19 -9.10
N GLY A 158 14.32 2.44 -8.49
CA GLY A 158 14.79 2.72 -7.14
C GLY A 158 15.93 1.83 -6.70
N CYS A 159 16.29 1.93 -5.41
CA CYS A 159 17.45 1.25 -4.81
C CYS A 159 17.08 0.13 -3.84
N ASN A 160 15.81 -0.04 -3.47
CA ASN A 160 15.36 -1.14 -2.62
C ASN A 160 15.78 -2.49 -3.23
N TRP A 161 16.01 -3.51 -2.41
CA TRP A 161 16.48 -4.85 -2.82
C TRP A 161 17.76 -4.84 -3.68
N GLY A 162 18.60 -3.80 -3.55
CA GLY A 162 19.81 -3.59 -4.39
C GLY A 162 19.53 -2.95 -5.75
N GLY A 163 18.28 -2.63 -6.04
CA GLY A 163 17.78 -2.01 -7.24
C GLY A 163 16.68 -2.80 -7.93
N PHE A 164 15.66 -2.09 -8.41
CA PHE A 164 14.51 -2.68 -9.07
C PHE A 164 14.12 -1.92 -10.33
N TYR A 165 13.44 -2.60 -11.23
CA TYR A 165 13.14 -2.17 -12.58
C TYR A 165 11.65 -2.25 -12.86
N ALA A 166 11.15 -1.29 -13.66
CA ALA A 166 9.74 -1.26 -14.06
C ALA A 166 9.43 -2.35 -15.09
N LEU A 167 8.29 -3.01 -14.91
CA LEU A 167 7.63 -3.77 -15.97
C LEU A 167 6.82 -2.84 -16.86
N ASP A 168 6.83 -3.11 -18.17
CA ASP A 168 6.06 -2.33 -19.12
C ASP A 168 4.62 -2.84 -19.22
N ILE A 169 3.68 -2.07 -18.67
CA ILE A 169 2.25 -2.43 -18.70
C ILE A 169 1.63 -2.40 -20.10
N ASP A 170 2.33 -1.90 -21.12
CA ASP A 170 1.88 -1.93 -22.51
C ASP A 170 2.22 -3.25 -23.19
N VAL A 171 3.07 -4.07 -22.62
CA VAL A 171 3.39 -5.42 -23.09
C VAL A 171 2.26 -6.38 -22.71
N PRO A 172 1.53 -6.97 -23.68
CA PRO A 172 0.40 -7.86 -23.36
C PRO A 172 0.79 -9.05 -22.46
N ALA A 173 1.97 -9.62 -22.65
CA ALA A 173 2.47 -10.72 -21.84
C ALA A 173 2.69 -10.33 -20.36
N VAL A 174 3.04 -9.08 -20.08
CA VAL A 174 3.11 -8.54 -18.69
C VAL A 174 1.71 -8.51 -18.08
N GLN A 175 0.71 -8.03 -18.82
CA GLN A 175 -0.67 -8.00 -18.34
C GLN A 175 -1.21 -9.42 -18.10
N GLU A 176 -0.91 -10.36 -18.98
CA GLU A 176 -1.32 -11.77 -18.85
C GLU A 176 -0.64 -12.44 -17.65
N TYR A 177 0.67 -12.20 -17.45
CA TYR A 177 1.39 -12.66 -16.28
C TYR A 177 0.76 -12.15 -14.99
N LEU A 178 0.53 -10.83 -14.88
CA LEU A 178 -0.05 -10.22 -13.67
C LEU A 178 -1.49 -10.68 -13.44
N ALA A 179 -2.29 -10.80 -14.48
CA ALA A 179 -3.64 -11.39 -14.36
C ALA A 179 -3.60 -12.81 -13.77
N GLY A 180 -2.65 -13.65 -14.24
CA GLY A 180 -2.41 -14.98 -13.69
C GLY A 180 -1.92 -14.99 -12.26
N VAL A 181 -1.12 -13.98 -11.85
CA VAL A 181 -0.71 -13.79 -10.45
C VAL A 181 -1.93 -13.53 -9.58
N PHE A 182 -2.77 -12.54 -9.91
CA PHE A 182 -3.96 -12.20 -9.12
C PHE A 182 -4.98 -13.33 -9.07
N ASP A 183 -5.20 -14.04 -10.18
CA ASP A 183 -6.03 -15.26 -10.17
C ASP A 183 -5.48 -16.27 -9.15
N ARG A 184 -4.19 -16.54 -9.17
CA ARG A 184 -3.56 -17.46 -8.22
C ARG A 184 -3.76 -17.02 -6.77
N LEU A 185 -3.53 -15.75 -6.46
CA LEU A 185 -3.68 -15.23 -5.11
C LEU A 185 -5.09 -15.41 -4.56
N PHE A 186 -6.08 -15.09 -5.38
CA PHE A 186 -7.46 -15.06 -4.93
C PHE A 186 -8.17 -16.40 -5.07
N THR A 187 -7.89 -17.18 -6.15
CA THR A 187 -8.60 -18.44 -6.40
C THR A 187 -7.84 -19.66 -5.88
N LYS A 188 -6.49 -19.64 -5.91
CA LYS A 188 -5.68 -20.80 -5.49
C LYS A 188 -5.21 -20.68 -4.04
N TRP A 189 -4.76 -19.48 -3.63
CA TRP A 189 -4.27 -19.23 -2.26
C TRP A 189 -5.34 -18.66 -1.33
N ASN A 190 -6.46 -18.19 -1.89
CA ASN A 190 -7.65 -17.75 -1.16
C ASN A 190 -7.42 -16.53 -0.26
N PHE A 191 -6.56 -15.57 -0.65
CA PHE A 191 -6.42 -14.31 0.06
C PHE A 191 -7.63 -13.39 -0.15
N ASP A 192 -7.93 -12.54 0.83
CA ASP A 192 -9.04 -11.58 0.82
C ASP A 192 -8.62 -10.20 0.38
N LEU A 193 -7.39 -9.81 0.72
CA LEU A 193 -6.82 -8.49 0.48
C LEU A 193 -5.43 -8.59 -0.11
N VAL A 194 -5.11 -7.65 -1.01
CA VAL A 194 -3.73 -7.40 -1.44
C VAL A 194 -3.31 -5.98 -1.09
N LYS A 195 -2.13 -5.85 -0.44
CA LYS A 195 -1.40 -4.58 -0.35
C LYS A 195 -0.51 -4.49 -1.57
N LEU A 196 -0.77 -3.50 -2.42
CA LEU A 196 -0.05 -3.29 -3.68
C LEU A 196 0.84 -2.07 -3.56
N ASP A 197 2.15 -2.30 -3.63
CA ASP A 197 3.15 -1.28 -3.37
C ASP A 197 3.99 -0.93 -4.61
N PHE A 198 4.77 0.14 -4.50
CA PHE A 198 5.60 0.69 -5.60
C PHE A 198 4.83 0.92 -6.89
N LEU A 199 3.54 1.23 -6.78
CA LEU A 199 2.64 1.35 -7.93
C LEU A 199 3.03 2.49 -8.88
N TYR A 200 3.73 3.53 -8.40
CA TYR A 200 4.26 4.62 -9.22
C TYR A 200 5.16 4.12 -10.37
N ALA A 201 5.74 2.93 -10.24
CA ALA A 201 6.63 2.34 -11.23
C ALA A 201 5.93 2.02 -12.57
N ALA A 202 4.59 1.87 -12.58
CA ALA A 202 3.83 1.66 -13.81
C ALA A 202 3.90 2.86 -14.77
N ALA A 203 4.11 4.07 -14.24
CA ALA A 203 4.07 5.30 -15.04
C ALA A 203 5.18 6.30 -14.64
N PRO A 204 6.46 5.96 -14.78
CA PRO A 204 7.55 6.88 -14.48
C PRO A 204 7.58 8.07 -15.45
N PHE A 205 7.06 7.88 -16.66
CA PHE A 205 6.86 8.90 -17.70
C PHE A 205 5.64 8.56 -18.58
N GLY A 206 5.18 9.52 -19.37
CA GLY A 206 4.15 9.33 -20.39
C GLY A 206 4.70 8.77 -21.70
N THR A 207 3.80 8.57 -22.65
CA THR A 207 4.12 8.20 -24.04
C THR A 207 3.69 9.32 -24.98
N ALA A 208 3.92 9.14 -26.30
CA ALA A 208 3.44 10.10 -27.28
C ALA A 208 1.91 10.26 -27.31
N ASP A 209 1.19 9.24 -26.89
CA ASP A 209 -0.28 9.16 -26.98
C ASP A 209 -0.97 9.27 -25.62
N GLU A 210 -0.23 9.14 -24.53
CA GLU A 210 -0.79 9.12 -23.19
C GLU A 210 0.10 9.86 -22.17
N SER A 211 -0.51 10.73 -21.37
CA SER A 211 0.21 11.40 -20.29
C SER A 211 0.61 10.40 -19.19
N ARG A 212 1.62 10.74 -18.40
CA ARG A 212 2.03 9.98 -17.22
C ARG A 212 0.85 9.71 -16.27
N ALA A 213 0.00 10.71 -16.05
CA ALA A 213 -1.19 10.54 -15.21
C ALA A 213 -2.23 9.59 -15.82
N GLY A 214 -2.46 9.66 -17.14
CA GLY A 214 -3.33 8.73 -17.86
C GLY A 214 -2.84 7.30 -17.77
N ARG A 215 -1.53 7.09 -18.03
CA ARG A 215 -0.89 5.77 -17.90
C ARG A 215 -1.03 5.20 -16.47
N MET A 216 -0.86 6.04 -15.45
CA MET A 216 -1.04 5.62 -14.06
C MET A 216 -2.48 5.21 -13.77
N TYR A 217 -3.45 6.01 -14.25
CA TYR A 217 -4.87 5.69 -14.09
C TYR A 217 -5.22 4.35 -14.75
N ARG A 218 -4.77 4.12 -15.99
CA ARG A 218 -4.96 2.86 -16.71
C ARG A 218 -4.32 1.67 -15.97
N ALA A 219 -3.14 1.86 -15.37
CA ALA A 219 -2.52 0.83 -14.54
C ALA A 219 -3.40 0.46 -13.33
N MET A 220 -4.02 1.45 -12.69
CA MET A 220 -4.94 1.21 -11.58
C MET A 220 -6.24 0.53 -12.03
N GLU A 221 -6.76 0.85 -13.21
CA GLU A 221 -7.91 0.16 -13.80
C GLU A 221 -7.59 -1.33 -14.10
N LEU A 222 -6.40 -1.62 -14.61
CA LEU A 222 -5.93 -2.99 -14.81
C LEU A 222 -5.87 -3.77 -13.49
N LEU A 223 -5.29 -3.19 -12.44
CA LEU A 223 -5.26 -3.81 -11.11
C LEU A 223 -6.67 -4.10 -10.60
N ARG A 224 -7.58 -3.13 -10.67
CA ARG A 224 -8.96 -3.33 -10.25
C ARG A 224 -9.66 -4.43 -11.06
N LYS A 225 -9.42 -4.47 -12.37
CA LYS A 225 -9.95 -5.52 -13.24
C LYS A 225 -9.46 -6.92 -12.82
N TRP A 226 -8.18 -7.07 -12.50
CA TRP A 226 -7.61 -8.36 -12.09
C TRP A 226 -8.02 -8.77 -10.67
N CYS A 227 -8.18 -7.81 -9.77
CA CYS A 227 -8.61 -8.09 -8.40
C CYS A 227 -10.14 -8.29 -8.28
N GLY A 228 -10.95 -7.88 -9.26
CA GLY A 228 -12.42 -7.97 -9.20
C GLY A 228 -12.97 -7.24 -7.97
N ASP A 229 -13.69 -7.95 -7.11
CA ASP A 229 -14.28 -7.41 -5.87
C ASP A 229 -13.41 -7.65 -4.62
N LYS A 230 -12.23 -8.22 -4.76
CA LYS A 230 -11.29 -8.39 -3.65
C LYS A 230 -10.71 -7.05 -3.21
N LEU A 231 -10.31 -6.96 -1.95
CA LEU A 231 -9.85 -5.71 -1.35
C LEU A 231 -8.44 -5.35 -1.85
N ILE A 232 -8.26 -4.08 -2.21
CA ILE A 232 -6.97 -3.49 -2.54
C ILE A 232 -6.62 -2.41 -1.52
N LEU A 233 -5.47 -2.57 -0.88
CA LEU A 233 -4.79 -1.51 -0.15
C LEU A 233 -3.66 -0.98 -1.05
N GLY A 234 -3.85 0.19 -1.65
CA GLY A 234 -2.86 0.83 -2.51
C GLY A 234 -1.75 1.49 -1.71
N CYS A 235 -0.49 1.29 -2.13
CA CYS A 235 0.69 1.90 -1.53
C CYS A 235 1.65 2.38 -2.62
N GLY A 236 2.45 3.40 -2.35
CA GLY A 236 3.38 3.96 -3.34
C GLY A 236 2.70 4.41 -4.64
N VAL A 237 1.47 4.89 -4.57
CA VAL A 237 0.69 5.37 -5.72
C VAL A 237 0.43 6.87 -5.63
N PRO A 238 0.52 7.63 -6.75
CA PRO A 238 -0.05 8.96 -6.81
C PRO A 238 -1.55 8.89 -6.48
N LEU A 239 -2.01 9.67 -5.48
CA LEU A 239 -3.33 9.43 -4.86
C LEU A 239 -4.51 9.55 -5.83
N MET A 240 -4.51 10.57 -6.71
CA MET A 240 -5.65 10.80 -7.60
C MET A 240 -5.94 9.64 -8.58
N PRO A 241 -4.97 8.98 -9.22
CA PRO A 241 -5.22 7.79 -10.03
C PRO A 241 -5.81 6.60 -9.27
N ALA A 242 -5.72 6.58 -7.93
CA ALA A 242 -6.29 5.52 -7.09
C ALA A 242 -7.76 5.79 -6.68
N PHE A 243 -8.29 7.01 -6.92
CA PHE A 243 -9.64 7.42 -6.50
C PHE A 243 -10.71 6.48 -7.07
N GLY A 244 -11.50 5.88 -6.18
CA GLY A 244 -12.57 4.96 -6.55
C GLY A 244 -12.12 3.61 -7.13
N LEU A 245 -10.80 3.36 -7.24
CA LEU A 245 -10.24 2.11 -7.79
C LEU A 245 -9.66 1.20 -6.72
N VAL A 246 -9.22 1.74 -5.59
CA VAL A 246 -8.78 0.96 -4.43
C VAL A 246 -9.77 1.08 -3.29
N ASP A 247 -9.78 0.11 -2.39
CA ASP A 247 -10.66 0.09 -1.22
C ASP A 247 -10.03 0.93 -0.10
N TYR A 248 -8.73 0.76 0.13
CA TYR A 248 -7.91 1.53 1.07
C TYR A 248 -6.65 2.02 0.37
N CYS A 249 -6.08 3.11 0.86
CA CYS A 249 -4.85 3.67 0.31
C CYS A 249 -3.96 4.26 1.39
N ARG A 250 -2.69 3.90 1.37
CA ARG A 250 -1.63 4.57 2.11
C ARG A 250 -1.57 6.04 1.65
N ILE A 251 -1.71 6.95 2.58
CA ILE A 251 -1.81 8.38 2.30
C ILE A 251 -0.52 9.15 2.60
N GLY A 252 0.48 8.52 3.17
CA GLY A 252 1.76 9.11 3.55
C GLY A 252 2.95 8.25 3.20
N CYS A 253 4.13 8.75 3.56
CA CYS A 253 5.33 7.93 3.64
C CYS A 253 5.16 6.88 4.74
N ASP A 254 6.03 5.87 4.74
CA ASP A 254 6.13 4.94 5.85
C ASP A 254 6.40 5.67 7.17
N VAL A 255 5.76 5.20 8.25
CA VAL A 255 6.20 5.58 9.60
C VAL A 255 7.62 5.08 9.81
N SER A 256 8.29 5.62 10.83
CA SER A 256 9.63 5.21 11.18
C SER A 256 9.68 4.75 12.64
N LEU A 257 10.65 3.92 12.96
CA LEU A 257 11.03 3.63 14.35
C LEU A 257 11.75 4.82 15.01
N ASP A 258 12.08 5.83 14.22
CA ASP A 258 12.55 7.16 14.61
C ASP A 258 11.44 8.22 14.45
N TRP A 259 11.55 9.35 15.17
CA TRP A 259 10.56 10.42 15.06
C TRP A 259 10.60 11.14 13.71
N ASP A 260 11.79 11.39 13.19
CA ASP A 260 12.00 12.07 11.90
C ASP A 260 13.05 11.32 11.07
N ASP A 261 13.17 11.67 9.80
CA ASP A 261 14.12 11.06 8.90
C ASP A 261 15.56 11.23 9.39
N VAL A 262 16.34 10.17 9.30
CA VAL A 262 17.75 10.15 9.70
C VAL A 262 18.65 10.73 8.61
N LEU A 263 19.86 11.18 8.99
CA LEU A 263 20.76 11.93 8.11
C LEU A 263 21.09 11.20 6.79
N TYR A 264 21.29 9.88 6.83
CA TYR A 264 21.59 9.11 5.63
C TYR A 264 20.41 9.05 4.65
N MET A 265 19.17 9.06 5.14
CA MET A 265 17.97 9.11 4.29
C MET A 265 17.89 10.44 3.54
N ARG A 266 18.24 11.54 4.22
CA ARG A 266 18.33 12.87 3.59
C ARG A 266 19.36 12.90 2.45
N ALA A 267 20.49 12.19 2.64
CA ALA A 267 21.61 12.25 1.71
C ALA A 267 21.47 11.27 0.54
N PHE A 268 20.88 10.09 0.74
CA PHE A 268 20.95 8.97 -0.21
C PHE A 268 19.60 8.39 -0.65
N HIS A 269 18.52 8.68 0.05
CA HIS A 269 17.20 8.14 -0.26
C HIS A 269 16.26 9.21 -0.82
N ARG A 270 15.54 8.84 -1.89
CA ARG A 270 14.47 9.68 -2.45
C ARG A 270 13.24 9.70 -1.56
N GLU A 271 12.93 8.57 -0.94
CA GLU A 271 11.87 8.45 0.05
C GLU A 271 12.41 8.81 1.43
N ARG A 272 11.67 9.66 2.12
CA ARG A 272 12.02 10.14 3.45
C ARG A 272 11.04 9.55 4.45
N VAL A 273 11.34 8.35 4.92
CA VAL A 273 10.60 7.64 5.96
C VAL A 273 10.66 8.46 7.25
N SER A 274 9.51 8.81 7.82
CA SER A 274 9.43 9.69 8.99
C SER A 274 8.07 9.60 9.65
N THR A 275 8.03 9.29 10.95
CA THR A 275 6.78 9.30 11.74
C THR A 275 6.12 10.68 11.72
N ARG A 276 6.90 11.75 11.84
CA ARG A 276 6.41 13.12 11.78
C ARG A 276 5.74 13.43 10.43
N HIS A 277 6.37 13.06 9.31
CA HIS A 277 5.79 13.29 7.99
C HIS A 277 4.55 12.43 7.75
N SER A 278 4.52 11.20 8.26
CA SER A 278 3.32 10.35 8.22
C SER A 278 2.14 11.00 8.95
N LEU A 279 2.38 11.55 10.16
CA LEU A 279 1.37 12.30 10.91
C LEU A 279 0.87 13.53 10.16
N ASP A 280 1.78 14.33 9.58
CA ASP A 280 1.41 15.49 8.76
C ASP A 280 0.55 15.08 7.56
N ASN A 281 0.92 14.01 6.85
CA ASN A 281 0.13 13.49 5.74
C ASN A 281 -1.25 13.00 6.20
N THR A 282 -1.33 12.32 7.33
CA THR A 282 -2.59 11.83 7.89
C THR A 282 -3.54 13.00 8.17
N LEU A 283 -3.04 14.04 8.81
CA LEU A 283 -3.81 15.24 9.14
C LEU A 283 -4.24 16.00 7.88
N TYR A 284 -3.32 16.30 6.95
CA TYR A 284 -3.61 17.13 5.79
C TYR A 284 -4.36 16.40 4.67
N ARG A 285 -4.39 15.06 4.69
CA ARG A 285 -5.13 14.23 3.71
C ARG A 285 -6.37 13.56 4.29
N ARG A 286 -6.78 13.92 5.50
CA ARG A 286 -7.97 13.34 6.18
C ARG A 286 -9.24 13.42 5.33
N GLN A 287 -9.37 14.47 4.49
CA GLN A 287 -10.55 14.69 3.66
C GLN A 287 -10.72 13.68 2.51
N LEU A 288 -9.72 12.85 2.25
CA LEU A 288 -9.80 11.76 1.27
C LEU A 288 -10.56 10.55 1.83
N SER A 289 -10.51 10.35 3.16
CA SER A 289 -11.14 9.21 3.82
C SER A 289 -12.65 9.22 3.63
N GLY A 290 -13.20 8.08 3.21
CA GLY A 290 -14.62 7.94 2.94
C GLY A 290 -15.15 8.67 1.69
N ARG A 291 -14.26 9.34 0.92
CA ARG A 291 -14.60 10.03 -0.34
C ARG A 291 -13.90 9.41 -1.55
N ALA A 292 -12.60 9.22 -1.45
CA ALA A 292 -11.79 8.62 -2.51
C ALA A 292 -11.59 7.12 -2.27
N PHE A 293 -11.28 6.78 -1.04
CA PHE A 293 -10.98 5.44 -0.50
C PHE A 293 -10.96 5.53 1.03
N GLY A 294 -10.70 4.43 1.73
CA GLY A 294 -10.36 4.46 3.16
C GLY A 294 -8.90 4.84 3.36
N ASN A 295 -8.64 5.86 4.18
CA ASN A 295 -7.28 6.29 4.47
C ASN A 295 -6.53 5.24 5.31
N ASP A 296 -5.34 4.87 4.85
CA ASP A 296 -4.35 4.12 5.61
C ASP A 296 -3.21 5.06 6.04
N PRO A 297 -3.15 5.43 7.33
CA PRO A 297 -2.09 6.28 7.87
C PRO A 297 -0.79 5.53 8.17
N ASP A 298 -0.70 4.24 7.87
CA ASP A 298 0.29 3.28 8.33
C ASP A 298 0.05 2.77 9.76
N VAL A 299 0.99 2.04 10.32
CA VAL A 299 0.88 1.38 11.62
C VAL A 299 1.14 2.33 12.80
N PHE A 300 0.73 1.91 13.98
CA PHE A 300 1.23 2.48 15.23
C PHE A 300 1.96 1.40 16.04
N PHE A 301 2.81 1.84 16.99
CA PHE A 301 3.67 0.98 17.79
C PHE A 301 3.37 1.11 19.28
N LEU A 302 3.32 -0.04 19.97
CA LEU A 302 3.27 -0.09 21.44
C LEU A 302 4.56 -0.67 22.03
N ARG A 303 5.34 -1.44 21.26
CA ARG A 303 6.60 -2.04 21.68
C ARG A 303 7.59 -1.01 22.23
N LYS A 304 8.37 -1.40 23.24
CA LYS A 304 9.44 -0.56 23.82
C LYS A 304 10.79 -0.78 23.13
N GLU A 305 11.02 -1.99 22.68
CA GLU A 305 12.27 -2.42 22.09
C GLU A 305 12.34 -2.06 20.60
N ASN A 306 13.55 -1.78 20.11
CA ASN A 306 13.79 -1.40 18.72
C ASN A 306 12.88 -0.28 18.18
N CYS A 307 12.48 0.65 19.05
CA CYS A 307 11.65 1.80 18.70
C CYS A 307 12.10 3.01 19.52
N LYS A 308 12.54 4.07 18.84
CA LYS A 308 13.09 5.27 19.47
C LYS A 308 12.03 6.33 19.79
N LEU A 309 10.77 6.07 19.43
CA LEU A 309 9.65 6.94 19.77
C LEU A 309 9.45 6.99 21.29
N THR A 310 9.34 8.19 21.83
CA THR A 310 8.97 8.38 23.23
C THR A 310 7.52 7.92 23.47
N PRO A 311 7.11 7.64 24.73
CA PRO A 311 5.72 7.30 25.03
C PRO A 311 4.70 8.33 24.52
N ALA A 312 5.02 9.62 24.62
CA ALA A 312 4.17 10.70 24.10
C ALA A 312 4.02 10.66 22.57
N GLN A 313 5.12 10.37 21.85
CA GLN A 313 5.11 10.25 20.39
C GLN A 313 4.32 9.02 19.91
N LYS A 314 4.45 7.89 20.60
CA LYS A 314 3.65 6.67 20.31
C LYS A 314 2.17 6.93 20.54
N LYS A 315 1.82 7.59 21.66
CA LYS A 315 0.44 7.98 21.94
C LYS A 315 -0.10 8.91 20.85
N GLN A 316 0.66 9.94 20.47
CA GLN A 316 0.27 10.86 19.39
C GLN A 316 0.04 10.11 18.08
N LEU A 317 0.94 9.19 17.70
CA LEU A 317 0.80 8.38 16.48
C LEU A 317 -0.48 7.53 16.53
N ALA A 318 -0.68 6.78 17.59
CA ALA A 318 -1.83 5.90 17.74
C ALA A 318 -3.17 6.68 17.74
N GLU A 319 -3.25 7.79 18.46
CA GLU A 319 -4.45 8.63 18.52
C GLU A 319 -4.74 9.33 17.20
N THR A 320 -3.71 9.82 16.48
CA THR A 320 -3.90 10.42 15.15
C THR A 320 -4.39 9.37 14.13
N ASN A 321 -3.80 8.16 14.14
CA ASN A 321 -4.23 7.08 13.28
C ASN A 321 -5.67 6.65 13.59
N ALA A 322 -6.03 6.54 14.88
CA ALA A 322 -7.40 6.23 15.29
C ALA A 322 -8.42 7.32 14.89
N GLN A 323 -8.03 8.58 14.97
CA GLN A 323 -8.93 9.70 14.67
C GLN A 323 -9.18 9.90 13.16
N TYR A 324 -8.17 9.69 12.32
CA TYR A 324 -8.23 10.08 10.89
C TYR A 324 -8.05 8.92 9.92
N GLY A 325 -7.68 7.74 10.40
CA GLY A 325 -7.52 6.54 9.59
C GLY A 325 -8.81 5.72 9.51
N GLN A 326 -9.14 5.22 8.33
CA GLN A 326 -10.14 4.17 8.17
C GLN A 326 -9.49 2.78 8.31
N VAL A 327 -8.17 2.72 8.17
CA VAL A 327 -7.31 1.57 8.47
C VAL A 327 -6.58 1.81 9.78
N LEU A 328 -6.53 0.81 10.66
CA LEU A 328 -5.82 0.84 11.95
C LEU A 328 -5.00 -0.42 12.13
N LEU A 329 -3.71 -0.36 11.84
CA LEU A 329 -2.81 -1.52 11.88
C LEU A 329 -1.74 -1.39 12.95
N ILE A 330 -1.35 -2.54 13.53
CA ILE A 330 -0.14 -2.71 14.31
C ILE A 330 0.89 -3.53 13.54
N SER A 331 2.16 -3.38 13.90
CA SER A 331 3.27 -4.18 13.37
C SER A 331 4.34 -4.46 14.44
N ASP A 332 3.87 -4.74 15.64
CA ASP A 332 4.68 -5.23 16.75
C ASP A 332 4.53 -6.76 16.87
N ASP A 333 5.37 -7.42 17.66
CA ASP A 333 5.13 -8.79 18.06
C ASP A 333 4.02 -8.84 19.14
N PRO A 334 2.80 -9.32 18.81
CA PRO A 334 1.68 -9.26 19.73
C PRO A 334 1.88 -10.17 20.96
N SER A 335 2.71 -11.22 20.83
CA SER A 335 3.03 -12.14 21.93
C SER A 335 3.83 -11.47 23.05
N SER A 336 4.57 -10.40 22.71
CA SER A 336 5.36 -9.61 23.65
C SER A 336 4.56 -8.55 24.43
N TYR A 337 3.28 -8.39 24.12
CA TYR A 337 2.44 -7.34 24.72
C TYR A 337 2.17 -7.62 26.19
N THR A 338 2.57 -6.66 27.04
CA THR A 338 2.19 -6.61 28.45
C THR A 338 0.71 -6.26 28.60
N GLU A 339 0.14 -6.48 29.79
CA GLU A 339 -1.21 -6.07 30.12
C GLU A 339 -1.46 -4.56 29.92
N GLU A 340 -0.44 -3.73 30.15
CA GLU A 340 -0.49 -2.30 29.89
C GLU A 340 -0.63 -2.01 28.39
N MET A 341 0.15 -2.68 27.54
CA MET A 341 0.11 -2.54 26.09
C MET A 341 -1.20 -3.06 25.51
N ARG A 342 -1.74 -4.17 26.03
CA ARG A 342 -3.06 -4.70 25.65
C ARG A 342 -4.18 -3.70 25.96
N ARG A 343 -4.17 -3.13 27.18
CA ARG A 343 -5.14 -2.08 27.53
C ARG A 343 -5.01 -0.83 26.67
N GLU A 344 -3.80 -0.45 26.29
CA GLU A 344 -3.58 0.68 25.39
C GLU A 344 -4.08 0.38 23.98
N TYR A 345 -3.85 -0.84 23.46
CA TYR A 345 -4.42 -1.27 22.19
C TYR A 345 -5.95 -1.17 22.19
N GLU A 346 -6.60 -1.73 23.21
CA GLU A 346 -8.06 -1.66 23.35
C GLU A 346 -8.58 -0.22 23.48
N ARG A 347 -7.84 0.63 24.17
CA ARG A 347 -8.17 2.06 24.28
C ARG A 347 -8.15 2.74 22.91
N VAL A 348 -7.09 2.51 22.13
CA VAL A 348 -6.91 3.08 20.79
C VAL A 348 -7.99 2.53 19.85
N ARG A 349 -8.24 1.22 19.90
CA ARG A 349 -9.28 0.57 19.11
C ARG A 349 -10.67 1.14 19.44
N GLY A 350 -10.99 1.29 20.74
CA GLY A 350 -12.26 1.88 21.18
C GLY A 350 -12.43 3.36 20.82
N MET A 351 -11.34 4.12 20.65
CA MET A 351 -11.39 5.46 20.06
C MET A 351 -11.76 5.38 18.59
N TRP A 352 -11.02 4.57 17.83
CA TRP A 352 -11.21 4.39 16.40
C TRP A 352 -12.63 3.90 16.06
N ASP A 353 -13.19 2.99 16.81
CA ASP A 353 -14.55 2.48 16.59
C ASP A 353 -15.64 3.58 16.72
N LYS A 354 -15.39 4.63 17.52
CA LYS A 354 -16.34 5.72 17.80
C LYS A 354 -16.29 6.88 16.80
N GLU A 355 -15.19 7.07 16.07
CA GLU A 355 -14.90 8.26 15.26
C GLU A 355 -15.56 8.27 13.88
N LEU A 356 -16.64 7.54 13.60
CA LEU A 356 -17.37 7.65 12.33
C LEU A 356 -18.84 7.96 12.53
#